data_12a1bfb70c05d2ac0ac423c8debe53d3
#
_entry.id   12a1bfb70c05d2ac0ac423c8debe53d3
#
_cell.length_a   1.000
_cell.length_b   1.000
_cell.length_c   1.000
_cell.angle_alpha   90.00
_cell.angle_beta   90.00
_cell.angle_gamma   90.00
#
_symmetry.space_group_name_H-M   'P 1'
#
loop_
_entity.id
_entity.type
_entity.pdbx_description
1 polymer ?
#
loop_
_entity_poly.entity_id
_entity_poly.type
_entity_poly.pdbx_seq_one_letter_code
_entity_poly.pdbx_strand_id
1 'polypeptide(L)'
;MYDVIISGAGPAGCITAKLLADAGYSVLIAEKMPVPRNKSCSGILIQKSVGILEHTFGKIPHAVYAEPHLNKGLLLHTDTGTTVPFDGLCLNVWRSLLDYWTVMEAADAGAVFFSETSVRGFLEKEDHVTVRLDGKCTSELSARILLGCDGPAGTVRSILRKKPGDYITTFQTYHHGDIDLDPAYFHAYLQLELSDYDAWCSVKDDYVIVGVGVQHALDANRYHKKILSFLAENHHARLSAPEFSERWLLPRIGPENPVDLGDGRIFLAGDAAHMLNPMEEGISTALVSGNAFAEALMRTAAPGENPDISRLRSCYTFSLSSTVEHMYQLWKLLAGISPKFSRLGEL
;
A
#
# COMPACT_ATOMS: atom_id res chain seq x y z
N MET A 1 10.44 -23.67 13.88
CA MET A 1 10.97 -22.81 12.80
C MET A 1 9.86 -22.60 11.79
N TYR A 2 9.57 -21.37 11.42
CA TYR A 2 8.57 -21.04 10.42
C TYR A 2 9.11 -21.24 8.99
N ASP A 3 8.23 -21.46 8.03
CA ASP A 3 8.62 -21.39 6.62
C ASP A 3 8.82 -19.92 6.21
N VAL A 4 7.88 -19.05 6.62
CA VAL A 4 7.96 -17.61 6.35
C VAL A 4 7.55 -16.82 7.60
N ILE A 5 8.37 -15.81 7.95
CA ILE A 5 7.95 -14.72 8.83
C ILE A 5 7.68 -13.50 7.94
N ILE A 6 6.51 -12.88 8.10
CA ILE A 6 6.05 -11.72 7.34
C ILE A 6 6.04 -10.51 8.27
N SER A 7 6.73 -9.44 7.90
CA SER A 7 6.71 -8.15 8.58
C SER A 7 5.65 -7.25 7.95
N GLY A 8 4.54 -7.03 8.65
CA GLY A 8 3.43 -6.16 8.23
C GLY A 8 2.19 -6.91 7.73
N ALA A 9 1.03 -6.53 8.28
CA ALA A 9 -0.30 -7.06 7.97
C ALA A 9 -1.09 -6.14 7.01
N GLY A 10 -0.42 -5.60 5.99
CA GLY A 10 -1.07 -4.94 4.87
C GLY A 10 -1.48 -5.93 3.77
N PRO A 11 -2.06 -5.44 2.65
CA PRO A 11 -2.55 -6.32 1.59
C PRO A 11 -1.53 -7.34 1.08
N ALA A 12 -0.25 -6.94 0.90
CA ALA A 12 0.80 -7.86 0.47
C ALA A 12 1.07 -8.97 1.50
N GLY A 13 1.16 -8.63 2.78
CA GLY A 13 1.42 -9.60 3.85
C GLY A 13 0.26 -10.56 4.04
N CYS A 14 -0.97 -10.06 4.07
CA CYS A 14 -2.16 -10.87 4.30
C CYS A 14 -2.43 -11.86 3.16
N ILE A 15 -2.30 -11.42 1.89
CA ILE A 15 -2.50 -12.35 0.77
C ILE A 15 -1.43 -13.44 0.74
N THR A 16 -0.17 -13.08 1.00
CA THR A 16 0.90 -14.07 1.09
C THR A 16 0.63 -15.08 2.20
N ALA A 17 0.26 -14.59 3.38
CA ALA A 17 -0.01 -15.44 4.53
C ALA A 17 -1.18 -16.39 4.29
N LYS A 18 -2.29 -15.87 3.72
CA LYS A 18 -3.48 -16.67 3.40
C LYS A 18 -3.13 -17.80 2.45
N LEU A 19 -2.50 -17.50 1.32
CA LEU A 19 -2.16 -18.49 0.30
C LEU A 19 -1.18 -19.55 0.80
N LEU A 20 -0.17 -19.14 1.56
CA LEU A 20 0.81 -20.08 2.10
C LEU A 20 0.22 -20.93 3.23
N ALA A 21 -0.60 -20.36 4.11
CA ALA A 21 -1.26 -21.12 5.17
C ALA A 21 -2.25 -22.14 4.59
N ASP A 22 -3.07 -21.77 3.60
CA ASP A 22 -3.95 -22.71 2.88
C ASP A 22 -3.18 -23.86 2.21
N ALA A 23 -1.93 -23.60 1.78
CA ALA A 23 -1.05 -24.61 1.21
C ALA A 23 -0.24 -25.41 2.25
N GLY A 24 -0.48 -25.20 3.55
CA GLY A 24 0.13 -25.94 4.65
C GLY A 24 1.49 -25.45 5.12
N TYR A 25 1.94 -24.25 4.70
CA TYR A 25 3.18 -23.66 5.21
C TYR A 25 2.98 -23.07 6.62
N SER A 26 4.03 -23.14 7.43
CA SER A 26 4.07 -22.48 8.74
C SER A 26 4.40 -21.00 8.59
N VAL A 27 3.41 -20.13 8.75
CA VAL A 27 3.50 -18.69 8.53
C VAL A 27 3.25 -17.90 9.81
N LEU A 28 4.06 -16.87 10.04
CA LEU A 28 3.85 -15.86 11.08
C LEU A 28 3.74 -14.47 10.43
N ILE A 29 2.72 -13.70 10.80
CA ILE A 29 2.60 -12.26 10.50
C ILE A 29 2.89 -11.48 11.79
N ALA A 30 3.81 -10.51 11.73
CA ALA A 30 4.06 -9.54 12.80
C ALA A 30 3.63 -8.14 12.32
N GLU A 31 2.66 -7.52 13.01
CA GLU A 31 2.14 -6.18 12.72
C GLU A 31 2.39 -5.24 13.89
N LYS A 32 3.04 -4.11 13.63
CA LYS A 32 3.43 -3.12 14.64
C LYS A 32 2.27 -2.39 15.30
N MET A 33 1.14 -2.27 14.61
CA MET A 33 -0.04 -1.57 15.08
C MET A 33 -1.10 -2.55 15.59
N PRO A 34 -2.03 -2.11 16.46
CA PRO A 34 -3.24 -2.88 16.73
C PRO A 34 -4.07 -2.99 15.46
N VAL A 35 -4.83 -4.07 15.31
CA VAL A 35 -5.76 -4.28 14.19
C VAL A 35 -7.17 -4.45 14.77
N PRO A 36 -8.20 -3.75 14.27
CA PRO A 36 -8.22 -2.83 13.13
C PRO A 36 -7.42 -1.55 13.38
N ARG A 37 -6.83 -0.99 12.32
CA ARG A 37 -6.03 0.23 12.35
C ARG A 37 -6.39 1.18 11.23
N ASN A 38 -6.36 2.47 11.51
CA ASN A 38 -6.50 3.48 10.47
C ASN A 38 -5.21 3.55 9.63
N LYS A 39 -5.38 3.65 8.33
CA LYS A 39 -4.31 3.90 7.37
C LYS A 39 -4.81 4.91 6.34
N SER A 40 -4.12 6.04 6.22
CA SER A 40 -4.41 7.04 5.19
C SER A 40 -4.41 6.38 3.81
N CYS A 41 -5.57 6.42 3.16
CA CYS A 41 -5.82 5.83 1.85
C CYS A 41 -7.21 6.26 1.37
N SER A 42 -7.39 6.42 0.07
CA SER A 42 -8.72 6.63 -0.51
C SER A 42 -9.68 5.45 -0.20
N GLY A 43 -9.14 4.24 -0.10
CA GLY A 43 -9.96 3.02 0.03
C GLY A 43 -10.75 2.68 -1.23
N ILE A 44 -10.34 3.20 -2.37
CA ILE A 44 -10.96 2.90 -3.66
C ILE A 44 -10.25 1.67 -4.24
N LEU A 45 -11.02 0.59 -4.42
CA LEU A 45 -10.54 -0.66 -4.97
C LEU A 45 -10.91 -0.76 -6.45
N ILE A 46 -9.92 -0.78 -7.31
CA ILE A 46 -10.12 -1.07 -8.74
C ILE A 46 -10.53 -2.54 -8.94
N GLN A 47 -11.17 -2.86 -10.06
CA GLN A 47 -11.67 -4.22 -10.35
C GLN A 47 -10.60 -5.30 -10.23
N LYS A 48 -9.34 -4.98 -10.59
CA LYS A 48 -8.22 -5.91 -10.42
C LYS A 48 -8.02 -6.29 -8.95
N SER A 49 -8.06 -5.31 -8.04
CA SER A 49 -7.93 -5.55 -6.59
C SER A 49 -9.10 -6.35 -6.06
N VAL A 50 -10.32 -6.02 -6.48
CA VAL A 50 -11.54 -6.77 -6.11
C VAL A 50 -11.44 -8.22 -6.54
N GLY A 51 -11.09 -8.49 -7.80
CA GLY A 51 -10.95 -9.84 -8.32
C GLY A 51 -9.91 -10.68 -7.57
N ILE A 52 -8.75 -10.09 -7.22
CA ILE A 52 -7.71 -10.79 -6.45
C ILE A 52 -8.20 -11.07 -5.02
N LEU A 53 -8.83 -10.08 -4.37
CA LEU A 53 -9.34 -10.23 -3.01
C LEU A 53 -10.42 -11.32 -2.95
N GLU A 54 -11.42 -11.26 -3.83
CA GLU A 54 -12.53 -12.24 -3.83
C GLU A 54 -12.07 -13.65 -4.22
N HIS A 55 -11.08 -13.76 -5.12
CA HIS A 55 -10.51 -15.07 -5.48
C HIS A 55 -9.77 -15.71 -4.29
N THR A 56 -9.06 -14.90 -3.50
CA THR A 56 -8.19 -15.41 -2.42
C THR A 56 -8.91 -15.53 -1.09
N PHE A 57 -9.72 -14.53 -0.73
CA PHE A 57 -10.34 -14.42 0.60
C PHE A 57 -11.85 -14.69 0.59
N GLY A 58 -12.46 -14.89 -0.58
CA GLY A 58 -13.90 -14.96 -0.73
C GLY A 58 -14.55 -13.58 -0.87
N LYS A 59 -15.88 -13.56 -0.90
CA LYS A 59 -16.66 -12.33 -1.12
C LYS A 59 -16.37 -11.28 -0.05
N ILE A 60 -16.04 -10.05 -0.49
CA ILE A 60 -15.80 -8.94 0.41
C ILE A 60 -17.06 -8.68 1.26
N PRO A 61 -16.95 -8.68 2.62
CA PRO A 61 -18.10 -8.47 3.48
C PRO A 61 -18.70 -7.06 3.31
N HIS A 62 -20.03 -6.98 3.41
CA HIS A 62 -20.73 -5.70 3.26
C HIS A 62 -20.27 -4.64 4.28
N ALA A 63 -19.89 -5.07 5.48
CA ALA A 63 -19.36 -4.18 6.53
C ALA A 63 -18.05 -3.46 6.16
N VAL A 64 -17.34 -3.92 5.12
CA VAL A 64 -16.10 -3.28 4.64
C VAL A 64 -16.39 -2.08 3.74
N TYR A 65 -17.58 -2.02 3.13
CA TYR A 65 -17.95 -0.95 2.21
C TYR A 65 -18.21 0.37 2.93
N ALA A 66 -17.96 1.46 2.20
CA ALA A 66 -18.36 2.81 2.54
C ALA A 66 -19.36 3.34 1.50
N GLU A 67 -20.14 4.36 1.82
CA GLU A 67 -21.02 5.05 0.89
C GLU A 67 -20.29 6.22 0.19
N PRO A 68 -20.50 6.45 -1.12
CA PRO A 68 -21.20 5.54 -2.03
C PRO A 68 -20.40 4.25 -2.24
N HIS A 69 -21.05 3.10 -2.26
CA HIS A 69 -20.38 1.78 -2.42
C HIS A 69 -19.58 1.69 -3.71
N LEU A 70 -20.12 2.30 -4.77
CA LEU A 70 -19.50 2.31 -6.08
C LEU A 70 -18.90 3.67 -6.37
N ASN A 71 -17.63 3.66 -6.77
CA ASN A 71 -16.93 4.83 -7.26
C ASN A 71 -16.72 4.69 -8.77
N LYS A 72 -16.89 5.79 -9.52
CA LYS A 72 -16.79 5.82 -10.98
C LYS A 72 -15.34 5.92 -11.48
N GLY A 73 -14.39 6.17 -10.58
CA GLY A 73 -12.98 6.31 -10.93
C GLY A 73 -12.34 7.59 -10.41
N LEU A 74 -11.34 8.07 -11.11
CA LEU A 74 -10.53 9.23 -10.77
C LEU A 74 -10.76 10.36 -11.77
N LEU A 75 -10.97 11.57 -11.27
CA LEU A 75 -10.84 12.82 -12.05
C LEU A 75 -9.51 13.48 -11.70
N LEU A 76 -8.60 13.49 -12.67
CA LEU A 76 -7.28 14.12 -12.53
C LEU A 76 -7.33 15.56 -13.05
N HIS A 77 -7.26 16.52 -12.14
CA HIS A 77 -7.21 17.95 -12.45
C HIS A 77 -5.75 18.37 -12.64
N THR A 78 -5.35 18.59 -13.87
CA THR A 78 -3.95 18.88 -14.21
C THR A 78 -3.57 20.33 -13.92
N ASP A 79 -2.28 20.60 -13.82
CA ASP A 79 -1.69 21.93 -13.71
C ASP A 79 -1.88 22.82 -14.95
N THR A 80 -2.28 22.23 -16.07
CA THR A 80 -2.66 22.96 -17.31
C THR A 80 -4.13 23.36 -17.36
N GLY A 81 -4.91 23.06 -16.29
CA GLY A 81 -6.34 23.37 -16.21
C GLY A 81 -7.25 22.37 -16.93
N THR A 82 -6.70 21.24 -17.37
CA THR A 82 -7.48 20.15 -17.99
C THR A 82 -7.90 19.14 -16.93
N THR A 83 -9.13 18.62 -17.03
CA THR A 83 -9.57 17.47 -16.23
C THR A 83 -9.55 16.21 -17.10
N VAL A 84 -8.81 15.21 -16.67
CA VAL A 84 -8.69 13.91 -17.35
C VAL A 84 -9.43 12.87 -16.54
N PRO A 85 -10.51 12.27 -17.07
CA PRO A 85 -11.20 11.18 -16.41
C PRO A 85 -10.44 9.87 -16.62
N PHE A 86 -10.32 9.10 -15.53
CA PHE A 86 -9.90 7.70 -15.53
C PHE A 86 -11.10 6.89 -15.04
N ASP A 87 -12.04 6.66 -15.96
CA ASP A 87 -13.28 5.97 -15.65
C ASP A 87 -13.04 4.47 -15.41
N GLY A 88 -13.67 3.97 -14.37
CA GLY A 88 -13.63 2.55 -14.03
C GLY A 88 -14.50 2.28 -12.80
N LEU A 89 -15.33 1.25 -12.86
CA LEU A 89 -16.12 0.87 -11.71
C LEU A 89 -15.20 0.35 -10.59
N CYS A 90 -15.20 1.05 -9.46
CA CYS A 90 -14.40 0.75 -8.29
C CYS A 90 -15.31 0.51 -7.07
N LEU A 91 -14.82 -0.20 -6.07
CA LEU A 91 -15.49 -0.29 -4.76
C LEU A 91 -14.87 0.72 -3.80
N ASN A 92 -15.74 1.35 -3.01
CA ASN A 92 -15.34 2.25 -1.94
C ASN A 92 -15.36 1.50 -0.61
N VAL A 93 -14.22 1.41 0.08
CA VAL A 93 -14.09 0.61 1.30
C VAL A 93 -13.32 1.36 2.40
N TRP A 94 -13.61 1.03 3.66
CA TRP A 94 -12.79 1.43 4.77
C TRP A 94 -11.56 0.52 4.91
N ARG A 95 -10.37 1.11 4.83
CA ARG A 95 -9.09 0.37 4.92
C ARG A 95 -8.92 -0.33 6.26
N SER A 96 -9.39 0.25 7.35
CA SER A 96 -9.36 -0.38 8.67
C SER A 96 -10.12 -1.70 8.69
N LEU A 97 -11.29 -1.73 8.07
CA LEU A 97 -12.16 -2.91 7.99
C LEU A 97 -11.66 -3.93 6.96
N LEU A 98 -11.16 -3.46 5.80
CA LEU A 98 -10.57 -4.32 4.78
C LEU A 98 -9.32 -5.03 5.32
N ASP A 99 -8.39 -4.28 5.92
CA ASP A 99 -7.16 -4.85 6.47
C ASP A 99 -7.48 -5.82 7.62
N TYR A 100 -8.45 -5.49 8.49
CA TYR A 100 -8.91 -6.39 9.54
C TYR A 100 -9.47 -7.70 9.00
N TRP A 101 -10.40 -7.61 8.02
CA TRP A 101 -10.97 -8.80 7.39
C TRP A 101 -9.90 -9.71 6.79
N THR A 102 -8.96 -9.15 6.00
CA THR A 102 -7.91 -9.96 5.37
C THR A 102 -6.94 -10.59 6.37
N VAL A 103 -6.69 -9.94 7.52
CA VAL A 103 -5.90 -10.52 8.63
C VAL A 103 -6.63 -11.71 9.25
N MET A 104 -7.93 -11.56 9.51
CA MET A 104 -8.74 -12.65 10.10
C MET A 104 -8.81 -13.85 9.17
N GLU A 105 -9.04 -13.64 7.88
CA GLU A 105 -9.04 -14.72 6.88
C GLU A 105 -7.68 -15.44 6.79
N ALA A 106 -6.56 -14.71 6.92
CA ALA A 106 -5.25 -15.32 6.95
C ALA A 106 -5.02 -16.14 8.24
N ALA A 107 -5.50 -15.64 9.39
CA ALA A 107 -5.42 -16.34 10.65
C ALA A 107 -6.32 -17.60 10.67
N ASP A 108 -7.52 -17.52 10.13
CA ASP A 108 -8.44 -18.65 10.01
C ASP A 108 -7.89 -19.75 9.08
N ALA A 109 -7.06 -19.37 8.09
CA ALA A 109 -6.30 -20.32 7.26
C ALA A 109 -5.14 -21.01 8.00
N GLY A 110 -4.79 -20.55 9.21
CA GLY A 110 -3.73 -21.14 10.05
C GLY A 110 -2.46 -20.29 10.19
N ALA A 111 -2.42 -19.08 9.61
CA ALA A 111 -1.31 -18.17 9.85
C ALA A 111 -1.31 -17.67 11.32
N VAL A 112 -0.15 -17.70 11.97
CA VAL A 112 0.01 -17.10 13.31
C VAL A 112 0.08 -15.59 13.18
N PHE A 113 -0.72 -14.86 13.95
CA PHE A 113 -0.77 -13.40 13.90
C PHE A 113 -0.33 -12.78 15.23
N PHE A 114 0.71 -11.93 15.19
CA PHE A 114 1.19 -11.13 16.31
C PHE A 114 0.87 -9.65 16.07
N SER A 115 -0.18 -9.16 16.73
CA SER A 115 -0.54 -7.73 16.77
C SER A 115 0.42 -6.96 17.68
N GLU A 116 0.60 -5.66 17.42
CA GLU A 116 1.45 -4.75 18.22
C GLU A 116 2.86 -5.33 18.45
N THR A 117 3.38 -5.97 17.39
CA THR A 117 4.68 -6.65 17.40
C THR A 117 5.43 -6.30 16.11
N SER A 118 6.63 -5.77 16.24
CA SER A 118 7.46 -5.31 15.12
C SER A 118 8.66 -6.21 14.90
N VAL A 119 9.04 -6.41 13.66
CA VAL A 119 10.39 -6.87 13.32
C VAL A 119 11.36 -5.73 13.61
N ARG A 120 12.34 -5.98 14.50
CA ARG A 120 13.38 -5.00 14.90
C ARG A 120 14.76 -5.30 14.35
N GLY A 121 14.95 -6.51 13.87
CA GLY A 121 16.22 -6.95 13.32
C GLY A 121 16.15 -8.35 12.77
N PHE A 122 17.13 -8.71 11.98
CA PHE A 122 17.31 -10.06 11.50
C PHE A 122 18.78 -10.36 11.24
N LEU A 123 19.11 -11.64 11.27
CA LEU A 123 20.41 -12.17 10.90
C LEU A 123 20.20 -13.32 9.92
N GLU A 124 20.64 -13.13 8.69
CA GLU A 124 20.60 -14.17 7.66
C GLU A 124 21.75 -15.18 7.92
N LYS A 125 21.41 -16.46 7.83
CA LYS A 125 22.31 -17.60 7.87
C LYS A 125 22.18 -18.40 6.59
N GLU A 126 23.01 -19.41 6.43
CA GLU A 126 23.04 -20.23 5.21
C GLU A 126 21.67 -20.87 4.90
N ASP A 127 21.02 -21.44 5.91
CA ASP A 127 19.78 -22.22 5.79
C ASP A 127 18.52 -21.55 6.34
N HIS A 128 18.64 -20.45 7.09
CA HIS A 128 17.52 -19.75 7.70
C HIS A 128 17.81 -18.27 8.01
N VAL A 129 16.80 -17.57 8.48
CA VAL A 129 16.90 -16.21 9.02
C VAL A 129 16.46 -16.25 10.47
N THR A 130 17.28 -15.71 11.37
CA THR A 130 16.88 -15.41 12.75
C THR A 130 16.26 -14.01 12.76
N VAL A 131 15.02 -13.89 13.23
CA VAL A 131 14.24 -12.64 13.25
C VAL A 131 13.98 -12.22 14.69
N ARG A 132 14.35 -11.01 15.05
CA ARG A 132 14.07 -10.41 16.35
C ARG A 132 12.79 -9.60 16.31
N LEU A 133 11.83 -10.00 17.11
CA LEU A 133 10.56 -9.34 17.32
C LEU A 133 10.55 -8.53 18.63
N ASP A 134 9.81 -7.42 18.64
CA ASP A 134 9.65 -6.56 19.81
C ASP A 134 8.23 -5.97 19.83
N GLY A 135 7.65 -5.90 21.03
CA GLY A 135 6.28 -5.44 21.25
C GLY A 135 5.55 -6.35 22.24
N LYS A 136 4.27 -6.61 22.01
CA LYS A 136 3.48 -7.56 22.83
C LYS A 136 4.12 -8.96 22.85
N CYS A 137 4.71 -9.38 21.74
CA CYS A 137 5.42 -10.64 21.61
C CYS A 137 6.91 -10.37 21.35
N THR A 138 7.69 -10.14 22.40
CA THR A 138 9.14 -9.99 22.29
C THR A 138 9.79 -11.37 22.25
N SER A 139 10.48 -11.68 21.16
CA SER A 139 11.12 -12.99 20.94
C SER A 139 12.14 -12.95 19.81
N GLU A 140 12.96 -14.00 19.78
CA GLU A 140 13.81 -14.31 18.63
C GLU A 140 13.32 -15.63 18.01
N LEU A 141 12.93 -15.57 16.74
CA LEU A 141 12.34 -16.69 16.01
C LEU A 141 13.12 -16.96 14.73
N SER A 142 13.11 -18.23 14.30
CA SER A 142 13.76 -18.63 13.06
C SER A 142 12.73 -18.93 11.97
N ALA A 143 13.03 -18.48 10.75
CA ALA A 143 12.27 -18.80 9.54
C ALA A 143 13.20 -19.13 8.38
N ARG A 144 12.74 -19.89 7.40
CA ARG A 144 13.47 -20.13 6.16
C ARG A 144 13.58 -18.87 5.32
N ILE A 145 12.55 -18.01 5.39
CA ILE A 145 12.47 -16.76 4.66
C ILE A 145 11.89 -15.67 5.56
N LEU A 146 12.39 -14.44 5.42
CA LEU A 146 11.77 -13.22 5.93
C LEU A 146 11.20 -12.43 4.75
N LEU A 147 9.89 -12.13 4.79
CA LEU A 147 9.22 -11.27 3.81
C LEU A 147 8.86 -9.92 4.44
N GLY A 148 9.46 -8.84 3.94
CA GLY A 148 9.14 -7.47 4.33
C GLY A 148 7.93 -6.94 3.55
N CYS A 149 6.80 -6.74 4.26
CA CYS A 149 5.57 -6.11 3.79
C CYS A 149 5.22 -4.90 4.67
N ASP A 150 6.21 -4.29 5.33
CA ASP A 150 6.07 -3.30 6.40
C ASP A 150 6.03 -1.84 5.91
N GLY A 151 5.79 -1.68 4.60
CA GLY A 151 5.57 -0.39 3.96
C GLY A 151 6.85 0.36 3.58
N PRO A 152 6.74 1.62 3.10
CA PRO A 152 7.87 2.34 2.50
C PRO A 152 8.99 2.65 3.49
N ALA A 153 8.64 2.93 4.76
CA ALA A 153 9.59 3.13 5.86
C ALA A 153 9.80 1.85 6.70
N GLY A 154 9.64 0.69 6.07
CA GLY A 154 9.75 -0.60 6.71
C GLY A 154 11.13 -0.88 7.27
N THR A 155 11.16 -1.56 8.42
CA THR A 155 12.40 -1.94 9.11
C THR A 155 13.20 -2.97 8.30
N VAL A 156 12.51 -3.92 7.66
CA VAL A 156 13.17 -5.00 6.91
C VAL A 156 14.01 -4.41 5.76
N ARG A 157 13.41 -3.57 4.92
CA ARG A 157 14.14 -2.91 3.82
C ARG A 157 15.25 -2.01 4.30
N SER A 158 14.98 -1.20 5.35
CA SER A 158 15.96 -0.25 5.89
C SER A 158 17.22 -0.94 6.41
N ILE A 159 17.07 -2.08 7.08
CA ILE A 159 18.20 -2.90 7.55
C ILE A 159 18.92 -3.55 6.35
N LEU A 160 18.18 -4.16 5.44
CA LEU A 160 18.73 -4.85 4.27
C LEU A 160 19.59 -3.90 3.41
N ARG A 161 19.11 -2.68 3.18
CA ARG A 161 19.80 -1.69 2.33
C ARG A 161 20.72 -0.75 3.10
N LYS A 162 20.73 -0.82 4.43
CA LYS A 162 21.52 0.07 5.32
C LYS A 162 21.24 1.56 5.07
N LYS A 163 20.04 1.89 4.62
CA LYS A 163 19.57 3.26 4.38
C LYS A 163 18.06 3.33 4.59
N PRO A 164 17.52 4.49 5.00
CA PRO A 164 16.08 4.70 5.03
C PRO A 164 15.48 4.58 3.62
N GLY A 165 14.20 4.28 3.55
CA GLY A 165 13.44 4.37 2.30
C GLY A 165 13.35 5.81 1.80
N ASP A 166 13.09 5.99 0.50
CA ASP A 166 12.72 7.27 -0.09
C ASP A 166 11.19 7.32 -0.22
N TYR A 167 10.58 8.35 0.38
CA TYR A 167 9.12 8.45 0.49
C TYR A 167 8.64 9.90 0.52
N ILE A 168 7.38 10.06 0.15
CA ILE A 168 6.60 11.28 0.37
C ILE A 168 5.71 11.11 1.62
N THR A 169 5.27 12.24 2.18
CA THR A 169 4.32 12.26 3.28
C THR A 169 2.94 12.58 2.78
N THR A 170 1.95 11.77 3.12
CA THR A 170 0.52 12.09 2.94
C THR A 170 -0.06 12.61 4.25
N PHE A 171 -0.95 13.58 4.14
CA PHE A 171 -1.73 14.13 5.23
C PHE A 171 -3.15 14.35 4.77
N GLN A 172 -4.12 13.75 5.47
CA GLN A 172 -5.54 13.93 5.16
C GLN A 172 -6.36 14.17 6.41
N THR A 173 -7.48 14.85 6.22
CA THR A 173 -8.45 15.21 7.26
C THR A 173 -9.85 14.81 6.83
N TYR A 174 -10.68 14.53 7.82
CA TYR A 174 -12.06 14.07 7.66
C TYR A 174 -13.00 15.12 8.24
N HIS A 175 -13.90 15.63 7.41
CA HIS A 175 -14.80 16.73 7.74
C HIS A 175 -16.24 16.33 7.46
N HIS A 176 -17.17 16.82 8.28
CA HIS A 176 -18.58 16.86 7.90
C HIS A 176 -18.87 18.15 7.13
N GLY A 177 -19.85 18.12 6.24
CA GLY A 177 -20.28 19.30 5.47
C GLY A 177 -20.61 18.98 4.02
N ASP A 178 -20.76 20.04 3.24
CA ASP A 178 -21.18 19.96 1.84
C ASP A 178 -20.09 20.48 0.92
N ILE A 179 -20.01 19.90 -0.28
CA ILE A 179 -19.10 20.30 -1.35
C ILE A 179 -19.74 20.05 -2.71
N ASP A 180 -19.56 20.99 -3.64
CA ASP A 180 -20.05 20.89 -5.02
C ASP A 180 -19.04 20.10 -5.91
N LEU A 181 -18.93 18.81 -5.62
CA LEU A 181 -18.16 17.83 -6.41
C LEU A 181 -18.98 16.56 -6.57
N ASP A 182 -18.79 15.82 -7.68
CA ASP A 182 -19.44 14.52 -7.85
C ASP A 182 -18.86 13.52 -6.82
N PRO A 183 -19.64 13.09 -5.80
CA PRO A 183 -19.15 12.23 -4.73
C PRO A 183 -18.77 10.82 -5.22
N ALA A 184 -19.20 10.48 -6.44
CA ALA A 184 -18.88 9.18 -7.03
C ALA A 184 -17.48 9.14 -7.67
N TYR A 185 -16.71 10.21 -7.66
CA TYR A 185 -15.33 10.23 -8.12
C TYR A 185 -14.34 10.57 -6.99
N PHE A 186 -13.14 10.08 -7.14
CA PHE A 186 -11.97 10.60 -6.43
C PHE A 186 -11.40 11.77 -7.25
N HIS A 187 -11.27 12.94 -6.64
CA HIS A 187 -10.74 14.13 -7.29
C HIS A 187 -9.28 14.33 -6.87
N ALA A 188 -8.34 14.20 -7.81
CA ALA A 188 -6.92 14.47 -7.58
C ALA A 188 -6.49 15.74 -8.32
N TYR A 189 -5.72 16.58 -7.66
CA TYR A 189 -5.27 17.88 -8.14
C TYR A 189 -3.75 17.91 -8.25
N LEU A 190 -3.23 18.21 -9.42
CA LEU A 190 -1.80 18.30 -9.70
C LEU A 190 -1.25 19.73 -9.71
N GLN A 191 -2.07 20.74 -9.44
CA GLN A 191 -1.64 22.13 -9.41
C GLN A 191 -0.55 22.36 -8.36
N LEU A 192 0.58 22.95 -8.77
CA LEU A 192 1.72 23.24 -7.89
C LEU A 192 1.39 24.21 -6.75
N GLU A 193 0.37 25.05 -6.95
CA GLU A 193 -0.14 25.93 -5.91
C GLU A 193 -0.75 25.17 -4.75
N LEU A 194 -1.37 24.00 -5.02
CA LEU A 194 -2.09 23.20 -4.03
C LEU A 194 -1.17 22.21 -3.31
N SER A 195 -0.17 21.68 -3.99
CA SER A 195 0.84 20.80 -3.39
C SER A 195 2.11 20.72 -4.25
N ASP A 196 3.24 20.41 -3.64
CA ASP A 196 4.48 20.07 -4.35
C ASP A 196 4.52 18.60 -4.81
N TYR A 197 3.50 17.81 -4.47
CA TYR A 197 3.30 16.46 -4.98
C TYR A 197 1.89 16.32 -5.58
N ASP A 198 0.84 16.11 -4.77
CA ASP A 198 -0.56 16.08 -5.19
C ASP A 198 -1.49 16.57 -4.09
N ALA A 199 -2.75 16.82 -4.42
CA ALA A 199 -3.81 17.08 -3.45
C ALA A 199 -5.06 16.33 -3.88
N TRP A 200 -5.96 16.02 -2.95
CA TRP A 200 -7.18 15.29 -3.29
C TRP A 200 -8.38 15.68 -2.44
N CYS A 201 -9.54 15.37 -2.99
CA CYS A 201 -10.81 15.40 -2.29
C CYS A 201 -11.66 14.19 -2.67
N SER A 202 -12.31 13.57 -1.72
CA SER A 202 -13.27 12.48 -1.95
C SER A 202 -14.35 12.47 -0.86
N VAL A 203 -15.46 11.79 -1.15
CA VAL A 203 -16.56 11.61 -0.21
C VAL A 203 -16.60 10.14 0.23
N LYS A 204 -16.80 9.92 1.53
CA LYS A 204 -16.90 8.58 2.11
C LYS A 204 -17.83 8.61 3.31
N ASP A 205 -18.97 7.92 3.20
CA ASP A 205 -20.08 8.03 4.15
C ASP A 205 -20.45 9.53 4.34
N ASP A 206 -20.49 10.01 5.57
CA ASP A 206 -20.80 11.41 5.91
C ASP A 206 -19.56 12.32 5.90
N TYR A 207 -18.41 11.82 5.41
CA TYR A 207 -17.16 12.57 5.41
C TYR A 207 -16.80 13.12 4.04
N VAL A 208 -16.39 14.37 4.02
CA VAL A 208 -15.55 14.95 2.96
C VAL A 208 -14.10 14.81 3.41
N ILE A 209 -13.33 14.01 2.68
CA ILE A 209 -11.93 13.74 2.95
C ILE A 209 -11.08 14.65 2.08
N VAL A 210 -10.23 15.46 2.71
CA VAL A 210 -9.33 16.38 2.01
C VAL A 210 -7.90 16.05 2.38
N GLY A 211 -7.04 15.87 1.40
CA GLY A 211 -5.66 15.49 1.65
C GLY A 211 -4.64 16.10 0.71
N VAL A 212 -3.38 15.96 1.10
CA VAL A 212 -2.20 16.34 0.32
C VAL A 212 -1.10 15.30 0.46
N GLY A 213 -0.41 15.02 -0.65
CA GLY A 213 0.90 14.42 -0.68
C GLY A 213 1.95 15.53 -0.75
N VAL A 214 3.04 15.42 0.03
CA VAL A 214 4.10 16.42 0.05
C VAL A 214 5.47 15.76 0.13
N GLN A 215 6.47 16.41 -0.49
CA GLN A 215 7.85 15.92 -0.44
C GLN A 215 8.47 16.05 0.95
N HIS A 216 8.13 17.13 1.67
CA HIS A 216 8.63 17.37 3.03
C HIS A 216 7.47 17.44 4.03
N ALA A 217 7.50 16.59 5.03
CA ALA A 217 6.43 16.46 6.03
C ALA A 217 6.05 17.79 6.72
N LEU A 218 6.99 18.72 6.87
CA LEU A 218 6.75 20.03 7.46
C LEU A 218 5.84 20.94 6.61
N ASP A 219 5.77 20.69 5.32
CA ASP A 219 4.94 21.47 4.39
C ASP A 219 3.47 21.01 4.33
N ALA A 220 3.16 19.86 4.89
CA ALA A 220 1.83 19.26 4.82
C ALA A 220 0.72 20.21 5.29
N ASN A 221 0.87 20.83 6.45
CA ASN A 221 -0.14 21.75 6.98
C ASN A 221 -0.31 23.01 6.11
N ARG A 222 0.76 23.50 5.48
CA ARG A 222 0.72 24.67 4.60
C ARG A 222 -0.09 24.36 3.34
N TYR A 223 0.22 23.26 2.68
CA TYR A 223 -0.48 22.84 1.47
C TYR A 223 -1.91 22.38 1.77
N HIS A 224 -2.15 21.72 2.88
CA HIS A 224 -3.48 21.32 3.30
C HIS A 224 -4.42 22.53 3.49
N LYS A 225 -3.94 23.65 4.08
CA LYS A 225 -4.71 24.89 4.14
C LYS A 225 -5.03 25.46 2.76
N LYS A 226 -4.10 25.36 1.80
CA LYS A 226 -4.33 25.84 0.44
C LYS A 226 -5.43 25.07 -0.28
N ILE A 227 -5.42 23.72 -0.19
CA ILE A 227 -6.48 22.94 -0.82
C ILE A 227 -7.84 23.20 -0.16
N LEU A 228 -7.91 23.35 1.16
CA LEU A 228 -9.17 23.73 1.85
C LEU A 228 -9.72 25.07 1.33
N SER A 229 -8.87 26.08 1.21
CA SER A 229 -9.27 27.40 0.66
C SER A 229 -9.72 27.26 -0.81
N PHE A 230 -8.96 26.52 -1.61
CA PHE A 230 -9.31 26.26 -2.99
C PHE A 230 -10.69 25.59 -3.15
N LEU A 231 -10.97 24.58 -2.34
CA LEU A 231 -12.26 23.88 -2.35
C LEU A 231 -13.42 24.79 -1.91
N ALA A 232 -13.19 25.68 -0.93
CA ALA A 232 -14.20 26.67 -0.51
C ALA A 232 -14.52 27.68 -1.62
N GLU A 233 -13.49 28.16 -2.33
CA GLU A 233 -13.62 29.19 -3.36
C GLU A 233 -14.18 28.65 -4.69
N ASN A 234 -13.76 27.44 -5.09
CA ASN A 234 -14.05 26.90 -6.42
C ASN A 234 -15.14 25.80 -6.41
N HIS A 235 -15.39 25.16 -5.28
CA HIS A 235 -16.35 24.06 -5.13
C HIS A 235 -17.33 24.31 -3.99
N HIS A 236 -17.47 25.54 -3.53
CA HIS A 236 -18.42 25.97 -2.50
C HIS A 236 -18.38 25.11 -1.22
N ALA A 237 -17.21 24.53 -0.91
CA ALA A 237 -17.07 23.66 0.24
C ALA A 237 -17.37 24.39 1.55
N ARG A 238 -18.27 23.81 2.37
CA ARG A 238 -18.64 24.28 3.69
C ARG A 238 -18.37 23.16 4.70
N LEU A 239 -17.14 23.10 5.17
CA LEU A 239 -16.64 21.99 5.97
C LEU A 239 -16.54 22.38 7.44
N SER A 240 -16.87 21.44 8.33
CA SER A 240 -16.63 21.55 9.78
C SER A 240 -15.13 21.62 10.09
N ALA A 241 -14.77 21.86 11.35
CA ALA A 241 -13.44 21.46 11.83
C ALA A 241 -13.24 19.94 11.59
N PRO A 242 -12.02 19.49 11.33
CA PRO A 242 -11.78 18.06 11.09
C PRO A 242 -12.09 17.25 12.37
N GLU A 243 -12.80 16.14 12.22
CA GLU A 243 -13.06 15.21 13.31
C GLU A 243 -11.79 14.44 13.67
N PHE A 244 -11.05 14.00 12.67
CA PHE A 244 -9.73 13.37 12.84
C PHE A 244 -8.84 13.61 11.62
N SER A 245 -7.58 13.25 11.75
CA SER A 245 -6.59 13.38 10.68
C SER A 245 -5.64 12.20 10.68
N GLU A 246 -5.05 11.94 9.53
CA GLU A 246 -4.10 10.85 9.33
C GLU A 246 -2.84 11.35 8.61
N ARG A 247 -1.70 10.80 8.99
CA ARG A 247 -0.43 10.97 8.28
C ARG A 247 0.13 9.61 7.92
N TRP A 248 0.61 9.48 6.69
CA TRP A 248 1.20 8.25 6.22
C TRP A 248 2.38 8.53 5.30
N LEU A 249 3.05 7.47 4.89
CA LEU A 249 4.15 7.54 3.94
C LEU A 249 3.81 6.69 2.71
N LEU A 250 4.18 7.19 1.53
CA LEU A 250 4.16 6.44 0.28
C LEU A 250 5.59 6.37 -0.29
N PRO A 251 5.98 5.27 -0.92
CA PRO A 251 7.28 5.20 -1.57
C PRO A 251 7.33 6.24 -2.69
N ARG A 252 8.45 6.93 -2.83
CA ARG A 252 8.67 7.81 -3.97
C ARG A 252 8.78 6.95 -5.23
N ILE A 253 7.95 7.29 -6.22
CA ILE A 253 7.88 6.55 -7.48
C ILE A 253 8.75 7.27 -8.50
N GLY A 254 9.48 6.51 -9.30
CA GLY A 254 10.26 7.06 -10.40
C GLY A 254 11.32 6.08 -10.88
N PRO A 255 11.92 6.35 -12.05
CA PRO A 255 12.98 5.50 -12.59
C PRO A 255 14.22 5.40 -11.70
N GLU A 256 14.45 6.43 -10.86
CA GLU A 256 15.57 6.50 -9.90
C GLU A 256 15.34 5.64 -8.65
N ASN A 257 14.10 5.24 -8.38
CA ASN A 257 13.72 4.36 -7.28
C ASN A 257 13.16 3.04 -7.82
N PRO A 258 14.01 2.14 -8.34
CA PRO A 258 13.55 0.91 -8.95
C PRO A 258 12.90 -0.01 -7.94
N VAL A 259 12.08 -0.93 -8.44
CA VAL A 259 11.51 -2.00 -7.65
C VAL A 259 12.63 -2.84 -7.04
N ASP A 260 12.52 -3.08 -5.72
CA ASP A 260 13.48 -3.80 -4.90
C ASP A 260 12.82 -5.04 -4.29
N LEU A 261 13.09 -6.20 -4.82
CA LEU A 261 12.50 -7.46 -4.35
C LEU A 261 13.28 -8.15 -3.22
N GLY A 262 14.28 -7.46 -2.66
CA GLY A 262 15.11 -7.97 -1.57
C GLY A 262 16.39 -8.66 -2.02
N ASP A 263 17.03 -9.41 -1.11
CA ASP A 263 18.28 -10.15 -1.35
C ASP A 263 18.39 -11.38 -0.45
N GLY A 264 19.16 -12.40 -0.88
CA GLY A 264 19.31 -13.63 -0.11
C GLY A 264 17.96 -14.25 0.28
N ARG A 265 17.79 -14.56 1.56
CA ARG A 265 16.56 -15.09 2.17
C ARG A 265 15.58 -13.99 2.60
N ILE A 266 15.93 -12.74 2.35
CA ILE A 266 15.09 -11.59 2.68
C ILE A 266 14.41 -11.13 1.38
N PHE A 267 13.09 -11.20 1.35
CA PHE A 267 12.26 -10.75 0.22
C PHE A 267 11.44 -9.52 0.64
N LEU A 268 11.03 -8.74 -0.36
CA LEU A 268 10.20 -7.54 -0.15
C LEU A 268 8.97 -7.60 -1.07
N ALA A 269 7.83 -7.10 -0.60
CA ALA A 269 6.60 -6.99 -1.37
C ALA A 269 5.81 -5.70 -1.02
N GLY A 270 4.91 -5.29 -1.89
CA GLY A 270 4.12 -4.06 -1.73
C GLY A 270 4.98 -2.81 -1.67
N ASP A 271 4.56 -1.83 -0.86
CA ASP A 271 5.27 -0.55 -0.71
C ASP A 271 6.72 -0.72 -0.22
N ALA A 272 7.01 -1.77 0.55
CA ALA A 272 8.37 -2.09 0.99
C ALA A 272 9.30 -2.44 -0.20
N ALA A 273 8.73 -2.99 -1.27
CA ALA A 273 9.43 -3.29 -2.52
C ALA A 273 9.37 -2.14 -3.54
N HIS A 274 8.85 -0.96 -3.18
CA HIS A 274 8.51 0.11 -4.12
C HIS A 274 7.50 -0.30 -5.21
N MET A 275 6.62 -1.25 -4.88
CA MET A 275 5.54 -1.71 -5.77
C MET A 275 4.31 -0.80 -5.56
N LEU A 276 4.40 0.43 -6.06
CA LEU A 276 3.32 1.41 -6.11
C LEU A 276 3.23 1.94 -7.54
N ASN A 277 2.06 1.91 -8.17
CA ASN A 277 1.94 2.49 -9.49
C ASN A 277 1.89 4.03 -9.43
N PRO A 278 2.22 4.73 -10.52
CA PRO A 278 2.28 6.19 -10.53
C PRO A 278 0.94 6.91 -10.32
N MET A 279 -0.19 6.20 -10.40
CA MET A 279 -1.52 6.71 -10.03
C MET A 279 -1.80 6.57 -8.53
N GLU A 280 -0.77 6.23 -7.73
CA GLU A 280 -0.83 5.95 -6.29
C GLU A 280 -1.80 4.82 -5.90
N GLU A 281 -2.17 3.99 -6.87
CA GLU A 281 -2.92 2.77 -6.63
C GLU A 281 -1.95 1.68 -6.18
N GLY A 282 -1.80 1.52 -4.86
CA GLY A 282 -0.85 0.59 -4.23
C GLY A 282 -1.48 -0.72 -3.77
N ILE A 283 -2.81 -0.82 -3.70
CA ILE A 283 -3.47 -2.03 -3.20
C ILE A 283 -3.31 -3.17 -4.20
N SER A 284 -3.55 -2.92 -5.50
CA SER A 284 -3.41 -3.97 -6.51
C SER A 284 -1.98 -4.45 -6.65
N THR A 285 -1.00 -3.54 -6.65
CA THR A 285 0.41 -3.91 -6.75
C THR A 285 0.91 -4.64 -5.51
N ALA A 286 0.41 -4.29 -4.33
CA ALA A 286 0.69 -5.01 -3.09
C ALA A 286 0.11 -6.45 -3.12
N LEU A 287 -1.16 -6.60 -3.53
CA LEU A 287 -1.79 -7.91 -3.70
C LEU A 287 -1.07 -8.76 -4.74
N VAL A 288 -0.73 -8.18 -5.90
CA VAL A 288 -0.01 -8.88 -6.98
C VAL A 288 1.37 -9.34 -6.50
N SER A 289 2.12 -8.48 -5.80
CA SER A 289 3.46 -8.86 -5.34
C SER A 289 3.43 -9.91 -4.23
N GLY A 290 2.48 -9.82 -3.30
CA GLY A 290 2.29 -10.83 -2.27
C GLY A 290 1.87 -12.19 -2.84
N ASN A 291 0.92 -12.18 -3.78
CA ASN A 291 0.48 -13.38 -4.51
C ASN A 291 1.65 -14.02 -5.28
N ALA A 292 2.39 -13.22 -6.05
CA ALA A 292 3.52 -13.70 -6.84
C ALA A 292 4.61 -14.33 -5.97
N PHE A 293 4.87 -13.77 -4.79
CA PHE A 293 5.82 -14.37 -3.84
C PHE A 293 5.32 -15.72 -3.32
N ALA A 294 4.05 -15.81 -2.91
CA ALA A 294 3.47 -17.07 -2.42
C ALA A 294 3.52 -18.16 -3.50
N GLU A 295 3.09 -17.85 -4.72
CA GLU A 295 3.17 -18.79 -5.85
C GLU A 295 4.60 -19.22 -6.19
N ALA A 296 5.55 -18.28 -6.17
CA ALA A 296 6.96 -18.59 -6.43
C ALA A 296 7.53 -19.55 -5.37
N LEU A 297 7.19 -19.35 -4.09
CA LEU A 297 7.61 -20.25 -3.02
C LEU A 297 6.97 -21.64 -3.20
N MET A 298 5.67 -21.73 -3.43
CA MET A 298 4.97 -23.00 -3.65
C MET A 298 5.50 -23.80 -4.84
N ARG A 299 6.06 -23.13 -5.86
CA ARG A 299 6.69 -23.78 -7.04
C ARG A 299 8.11 -24.27 -6.76
N THR A 300 8.75 -23.82 -5.69
CA THR A 300 10.19 -24.04 -5.47
C THR A 300 10.53 -24.88 -4.27
N ALA A 301 9.62 -25.02 -3.30
CA ALA A 301 9.79 -25.85 -2.12
C ALA A 301 8.43 -26.28 -1.56
N ALA A 302 8.32 -27.46 -0.99
CA ALA A 302 7.16 -27.89 -0.22
C ALA A 302 7.19 -27.30 1.21
N PRO A 303 6.04 -27.34 1.95
CA PRO A 303 6.02 -26.94 3.37
C PRO A 303 7.08 -27.69 4.18
N GLY A 304 7.85 -26.97 4.97
CA GLY A 304 8.92 -27.53 5.79
C GLY A 304 10.25 -27.76 5.07
N GLU A 305 10.33 -27.57 3.77
CA GLU A 305 11.57 -27.71 2.99
C GLU A 305 12.30 -26.35 2.83
N ASN A 306 13.63 -26.42 2.72
CA ASN A 306 14.43 -25.24 2.38
C ASN A 306 14.33 -24.95 0.88
N PRO A 307 13.87 -23.76 0.45
CA PRO A 307 13.82 -23.41 -0.95
C PRO A 307 15.24 -23.17 -1.51
N ASP A 308 15.41 -23.50 -2.77
CA ASP A 308 16.50 -22.95 -3.60
C ASP A 308 16.23 -21.45 -3.78
N ILE A 309 16.98 -20.62 -3.08
CA ILE A 309 16.79 -19.17 -3.02
C ILE A 309 17.00 -18.53 -4.41
N SER A 310 17.94 -19.01 -5.20
CA SER A 310 18.20 -18.48 -6.53
C SER A 310 17.01 -18.73 -7.47
N ARG A 311 16.47 -19.94 -7.43
CA ARG A 311 15.29 -20.32 -8.20
C ARG A 311 14.04 -19.57 -7.76
N LEU A 312 13.81 -19.47 -6.43
CA LEU A 312 12.70 -18.71 -5.87
C LEU A 312 12.74 -17.26 -6.31
N ARG A 313 13.90 -16.61 -6.21
CA ARG A 313 14.10 -15.22 -6.63
C ARG A 313 13.82 -15.05 -8.12
N SER A 314 14.32 -15.95 -8.95
CA SER A 314 14.07 -15.93 -10.39
C SER A 314 12.59 -16.07 -10.72
N CYS A 315 11.87 -16.99 -10.07
CA CYS A 315 10.44 -17.18 -10.24
C CYS A 315 9.65 -15.91 -9.80
N TYR A 316 10.00 -15.34 -8.64
CA TYR A 316 9.34 -14.14 -8.12
C TYR A 316 9.54 -12.94 -9.03
N THR A 317 10.79 -12.67 -9.45
CA THR A 317 11.12 -11.58 -10.37
C THR A 317 10.41 -11.73 -11.72
N PHE A 318 10.42 -12.94 -12.27
CA PHE A 318 9.74 -13.22 -13.54
C PHE A 318 8.22 -12.98 -13.44
N SER A 319 7.58 -13.43 -12.37
CA SER A 319 6.13 -13.24 -12.16
C SER A 319 5.72 -11.76 -12.06
N LEU A 320 6.64 -10.87 -11.67
CA LEU A 320 6.38 -9.44 -11.55
C LEU A 320 6.80 -8.60 -12.75
N SER A 321 7.53 -9.16 -13.71
CA SER A 321 8.16 -8.42 -14.81
C SER A 321 7.16 -7.56 -15.60
N SER A 322 6.01 -8.12 -15.98
CA SER A 322 4.98 -7.39 -16.72
C SER A 322 4.31 -6.29 -15.88
N THR A 323 4.13 -6.51 -14.57
CA THR A 323 3.56 -5.50 -13.67
C THR A 323 4.52 -4.32 -13.51
N VAL A 324 5.81 -4.60 -13.32
CA VAL A 324 6.85 -3.57 -13.21
C VAL A 324 6.97 -2.76 -14.51
N GLU A 325 6.98 -3.43 -15.66
CA GLU A 325 7.00 -2.75 -16.96
C GLU A 325 5.78 -1.85 -17.14
N HIS A 326 4.58 -2.33 -16.79
CA HIS A 326 3.36 -1.52 -16.86
C HIS A 326 3.43 -0.28 -15.96
N MET A 327 4.00 -0.39 -14.76
CA MET A 327 4.21 0.76 -13.87
C MET A 327 5.10 1.83 -14.52
N TYR A 328 6.18 1.44 -15.19
CA TYR A 328 7.04 2.38 -15.92
C TYR A 328 6.37 2.99 -17.15
N GLN A 329 5.51 2.23 -17.84
CA GLN A 329 4.71 2.77 -18.96
C GLN A 329 3.70 3.80 -18.48
N LEU A 330 3.02 3.56 -17.35
CA LEU A 330 2.12 4.54 -16.72
C LEU A 330 2.88 5.80 -16.31
N TRP A 331 4.08 5.68 -15.75
CA TRP A 331 4.92 6.84 -15.44
C TRP A 331 5.19 7.71 -16.67
N LYS A 332 5.57 7.09 -17.78
CA LYS A 332 5.78 7.81 -19.05
C LYS A 332 4.52 8.51 -19.57
N LEU A 333 3.37 7.85 -19.41
CA LEU A 333 2.08 8.42 -19.78
C LEU A 333 1.77 9.67 -18.96
N LEU A 334 1.90 9.59 -17.62
CA LEU A 334 1.61 10.70 -16.73
C LEU A 334 2.60 11.85 -16.92
N ALA A 335 3.86 11.58 -17.19
CA ALA A 335 4.86 12.60 -17.55
C ALA A 335 4.49 13.36 -18.83
N GLY A 336 3.77 12.71 -19.75
CA GLY A 336 3.21 13.36 -20.95
C GLY A 336 1.94 14.17 -20.68
N ILE A 337 1.22 13.89 -19.59
CA ILE A 337 -0.01 14.62 -19.20
C ILE A 337 0.31 15.85 -18.35
N SER A 338 1.27 15.75 -17.45
CA SER A 338 1.62 16.84 -16.54
C SER A 338 3.15 16.97 -16.38
N PRO A 339 3.71 18.20 -16.55
CA PRO A 339 5.12 18.49 -16.29
C PRO A 339 5.56 18.12 -14.88
N LYS A 340 4.64 18.05 -13.92
CA LYS A 340 4.91 17.67 -12.53
C LYS A 340 5.49 16.27 -12.42
N PHE A 341 4.95 15.30 -13.17
CA PHE A 341 5.50 13.94 -13.19
C PHE A 341 6.88 13.87 -13.85
N SER A 342 7.16 14.72 -14.85
CA SER A 342 8.50 14.84 -15.45
C SER A 342 9.52 15.35 -14.44
N ARG A 343 9.15 16.36 -13.64
CA ARG A 343 10.02 16.98 -12.62
C ARG A 343 10.28 16.05 -11.42
N LEU A 344 9.33 15.22 -11.07
CA LEU A 344 9.49 14.25 -9.97
C LEU A 344 10.52 13.16 -10.29
N GLY A 345 10.77 12.90 -11.57
CA GLY A 345 11.84 12.00 -12.04
C GLY A 345 13.23 12.66 -12.12
N GLU A 346 13.31 13.99 -11.95
CA GLU A 346 14.56 14.76 -12.00
C GLU A 346 15.11 15.12 -10.61
N LEU A 347 14.34 14.87 -9.54
CA LEU A 347 14.67 15.14 -8.14
C LEU A 347 15.23 13.92 -7.42
#